data_c2d3d6c31b9867499cc240029c146781
#
_entry.id   c2d3d6c31b9867499cc240029c146781
#
_cell.length_a   1.000
_cell.length_b   1.000
_cell.length_c   1.000
_cell.angle_alpha   90.00
_cell.angle_beta   90.00
_cell.angle_gamma   90.00
#
_symmetry.space_group_name_H-M   'P 1'
#
loop_
_entity.id
_entity.type
_entity.pdbx_description
1 polymer ?
#
loop_
_entity_poly.entity_id
_entity_poly.type
_entity_poly.pdbx_seq_one_letter_code
_entity_poly.pdbx_strand_id
1 'polypeptide(L)'
;MKKLFAIIAITLAATGCTIIDTGEVGLRKNFNNTIESTELPTGSINQVLIGDVLTFPVKDVAVQVKDLQPLAKDNSTMKDFDLTVVYSINPSSVSDLYINKNKSFHFTDDGDIYLMYEYIRQTARNAVYKVAREYEALAMNDNRVAIEADIRESINKTFADEKLTGINITQVQVRAMVPSEAVKQSADALVRAKNEEKTKEVEVQIAKKEAERIAALNANKGAIDYMSAQANMKIAEAVAAGKVQTIILPYDFKGIINAGK
;
A
#
# COMPACT_ATOMS: atom_id res chain seq x y z
N MET A 1 67.03 -7.19 27.51
CA MET A 1 65.91 -8.14 27.64
C MET A 1 64.57 -7.45 27.97
N LYS A 2 64.48 -6.59 28.99
CA LYS A 2 63.20 -5.90 29.36
C LYS A 2 62.60 -5.03 28.25
N LYS A 3 63.42 -4.32 27.44
CA LYS A 3 62.97 -3.49 26.33
C LYS A 3 62.44 -4.32 25.14
N LEU A 4 63.04 -5.50 24.93
CA LEU A 4 62.61 -6.43 23.88
C LEU A 4 61.24 -7.07 24.21
N PHE A 5 61.02 -7.42 25.50
CA PHE A 5 59.74 -7.90 25.99
C PHE A 5 58.63 -6.85 25.90
N ALA A 6 58.94 -5.56 26.17
CA ALA A 6 57.96 -4.49 26.02
C ALA A 6 57.55 -4.25 24.59
N ILE A 7 58.45 -4.38 23.60
CA ILE A 7 58.17 -4.25 22.19
C ILE A 7 57.30 -5.40 21.73
N ILE A 8 57.58 -6.65 22.13
CA ILE A 8 56.76 -7.83 21.81
C ILE A 8 55.36 -7.74 22.44
N ALA A 9 55.26 -7.24 23.68
CA ALA A 9 53.95 -7.03 24.33
C ALA A 9 53.10 -5.96 23.64
N ILE A 10 53.69 -4.90 23.13
CA ILE A 10 53.00 -3.82 22.39
C ILE A 10 52.54 -4.33 21.00
N THR A 11 53.34 -5.18 20.32
CA THR A 11 52.94 -5.75 19.06
C THR A 11 51.80 -6.78 19.19
N LEU A 12 51.73 -7.54 20.28
CA LEU A 12 50.59 -8.45 20.56
C LEU A 12 49.30 -7.70 20.93
N ALA A 13 49.40 -6.51 21.50
CA ALA A 13 48.24 -5.69 21.87
C ALA A 13 47.59 -4.99 20.65
N ALA A 14 48.31 -4.92 19.52
CA ALA A 14 47.82 -4.27 18.30
C ALA A 14 47.04 -5.22 17.36
N THR A 15 46.87 -6.49 17.74
CA THR A 15 46.04 -7.42 16.93
C THR A 15 44.56 -7.20 17.23
N GLY A 16 43.86 -6.53 16.31
CA GLY A 16 42.41 -6.41 16.36
C GLY A 16 41.77 -7.80 16.09
N CYS A 17 40.94 -8.25 17.02
CA CYS A 17 40.05 -9.38 16.75
C CYS A 17 38.73 -8.82 16.28
N THR A 18 38.32 -9.17 15.05
CA THR A 18 36.98 -8.87 14.53
C THR A 18 36.14 -10.13 14.63
N ILE A 19 34.97 -9.99 15.27
CA ILE A 19 33.95 -11.06 15.35
C ILE A 19 32.89 -10.72 14.33
N ILE A 20 32.50 -11.70 13.52
CA ILE A 20 31.43 -11.55 12.53
C ILE A 20 30.11 -11.91 13.20
N ASP A 21 29.21 -10.94 13.24
CA ASP A 21 27.92 -11.06 13.92
C ASP A 21 26.93 -11.99 13.20
N THR A 22 25.91 -12.39 13.93
CA THR A 22 24.89 -13.29 13.40
C THR A 22 24.10 -12.61 12.27
N GLY A 23 24.20 -13.15 11.06
CA GLY A 23 23.54 -12.63 9.85
C GLY A 23 24.41 -11.73 9.03
N GLU A 24 25.71 -11.75 9.28
CA GLU A 24 26.72 -11.09 8.49
C GLU A 24 27.71 -12.10 7.91
N VAL A 25 28.40 -11.68 6.87
CA VAL A 25 29.53 -12.36 6.25
C VAL A 25 30.68 -11.36 6.18
N GLY A 26 31.88 -11.82 6.52
CA GLY A 26 33.09 -11.02 6.43
C GLY A 26 33.93 -11.31 5.19
N LEU A 27 34.61 -10.29 4.66
CA LEU A 27 35.69 -10.45 3.70
C LEU A 27 36.95 -9.80 4.23
N ARG A 28 38.08 -10.50 4.07
CA ARG A 28 39.40 -9.94 4.45
C ARG A 28 39.88 -8.97 3.39
N LYS A 29 40.27 -7.79 3.87
CA LYS A 29 40.99 -6.80 3.08
C LYS A 29 42.44 -6.76 3.52
N ASN A 30 43.33 -7.19 2.63
CA ASN A 30 44.75 -7.22 2.90
C ASN A 30 45.37 -5.81 2.91
N PHE A 31 46.58 -5.71 3.41
CA PHE A 31 47.35 -4.46 3.48
C PHE A 31 47.52 -3.75 2.12
N ASN A 32 47.61 -4.52 1.03
CA ASN A 32 47.70 -4.00 -0.34
C ASN A 32 46.32 -3.64 -0.93
N ASN A 33 45.29 -3.53 -0.11
CA ASN A 33 43.89 -3.28 -0.52
C ASN A 33 43.26 -4.37 -1.40
N THR A 34 43.86 -5.54 -1.52
CA THR A 34 43.24 -6.68 -2.17
C THR A 34 42.23 -7.32 -1.23
N ILE A 35 41.11 -7.75 -1.79
CA ILE A 35 40.06 -8.42 -1.04
C ILE A 35 40.15 -9.91 -1.36
N GLU A 36 40.12 -10.73 -0.31
CA GLU A 36 40.10 -12.17 -0.46
C GLU A 36 38.71 -12.62 -0.88
N SER A 37 38.64 -13.55 -1.81
CA SER A 37 37.39 -14.11 -2.31
C SER A 37 36.75 -15.16 -1.35
N THR A 38 37.41 -15.45 -0.23
CA THR A 38 36.91 -16.42 0.73
C THR A 38 36.02 -15.71 1.76
N GLU A 39 34.76 -16.09 1.79
CA GLU A 39 33.80 -15.60 2.77
C GLU A 39 34.10 -16.14 4.17
N LEU A 40 34.05 -15.27 5.15
CA LEU A 40 34.14 -15.59 6.56
C LEU A 40 32.74 -15.75 7.14
N PRO A 41 32.38 -16.97 7.58
CA PRO A 41 31.02 -17.18 8.10
C PRO A 41 30.81 -16.51 9.46
N THR A 42 29.57 -16.36 9.85
CA THR A 42 29.14 -15.91 11.16
C THR A 42 29.86 -16.63 12.31
N GLY A 43 30.26 -15.89 13.32
CA GLY A 43 30.98 -16.42 14.48
C GLY A 43 32.47 -16.67 14.25
N SER A 44 33.00 -16.40 13.07
CA SER A 44 34.44 -16.45 12.81
C SER A 44 35.15 -15.36 13.60
N ILE A 45 36.14 -15.77 14.37
CA ILE A 45 37.08 -14.84 15.02
C ILE A 45 38.28 -14.72 14.09
N ASN A 46 38.49 -13.54 13.55
CA ASN A 46 39.66 -13.27 12.71
C ASN A 46 40.64 -12.38 13.42
N GLN A 47 41.89 -12.87 13.57
CA GLN A 47 43.03 -12.07 13.93
C GLN A 47 43.68 -11.57 12.65
N VAL A 48 43.52 -10.30 12.35
CA VAL A 48 44.22 -9.67 11.23
C VAL A 48 45.39 -8.90 11.82
N LEU A 49 46.59 -9.40 11.58
CA LEU A 49 47.81 -8.73 12.05
C LEU A 49 48.02 -7.38 11.34
N ILE A 50 47.68 -7.31 10.07
CA ILE A 50 47.73 -6.10 9.23
C ILE A 50 46.65 -6.27 8.15
N GLY A 51 45.65 -5.38 8.17
CA GLY A 51 44.53 -5.42 7.25
C GLY A 51 43.23 -5.08 7.97
N ASP A 52 42.12 -5.36 7.31
CA ASP A 52 40.79 -5.07 7.84
C ASP A 52 39.81 -6.22 7.47
N VAL A 53 38.68 -6.30 8.17
CA VAL A 53 37.58 -7.19 7.83
C VAL A 53 36.37 -6.33 7.51
N LEU A 54 35.88 -6.45 6.29
CA LEU A 54 34.64 -5.80 5.86
C LEU A 54 33.48 -6.72 6.22
N THR A 55 32.44 -6.17 6.82
CA THR A 55 31.22 -6.90 7.17
C THR A 55 30.07 -6.55 6.24
N PHE A 56 29.28 -7.54 5.91
CA PHE A 56 28.18 -7.46 4.94
C PHE A 56 26.94 -8.12 5.52
N PRO A 57 25.87 -7.36 5.79
CA PRO A 57 24.59 -7.94 6.16
C PRO A 57 24.05 -8.82 5.03
N VAL A 58 23.73 -10.09 5.34
CA VAL A 58 23.17 -11.06 4.38
C VAL A 58 21.74 -11.44 4.65
N LYS A 59 21.22 -11.06 5.83
CA LYS A 59 19.81 -11.18 6.18
C LYS A 59 18.95 -10.18 5.43
N ASP A 60 17.65 -10.25 5.68
CA ASP A 60 16.66 -9.38 5.05
C ASP A 60 16.99 -7.90 5.24
N VAL A 61 17.25 -7.22 4.15
CA VAL A 61 17.49 -5.78 4.06
C VAL A 61 16.30 -5.13 3.36
N ALA A 62 15.76 -4.07 3.94
CA ALA A 62 14.63 -3.33 3.40
C ALA A 62 15.10 -2.09 2.62
N VAL A 63 14.79 -2.06 1.34
CA VAL A 63 15.02 -0.90 0.45
C VAL A 63 13.73 -0.14 0.30
N GLN A 64 13.72 1.12 0.71
CA GLN A 64 12.58 2.02 0.53
C GLN A 64 12.73 2.82 -0.76
N VAL A 65 11.70 2.81 -1.57
CA VAL A 65 11.58 3.64 -2.78
C VAL A 65 10.35 4.52 -2.60
N LYS A 66 10.57 5.82 -2.56
CA LYS A 66 9.53 6.81 -2.22
C LYS A 66 9.37 7.86 -3.32
N ASP A 67 8.27 8.58 -3.23
CA ASP A 67 7.98 9.76 -4.06
C ASP A 67 8.00 9.46 -5.58
N LEU A 68 7.59 8.25 -5.97
CA LEU A 68 7.47 7.89 -7.37
C LEU A 68 6.18 8.46 -7.96
N GLN A 69 6.27 8.94 -9.18
CA GLN A 69 5.13 9.48 -9.93
C GLN A 69 4.96 8.76 -11.26
N PRO A 70 4.63 7.46 -11.25
CA PRO A 70 4.44 6.74 -12.50
C PRO A 70 3.16 7.17 -13.20
N LEU A 71 3.14 6.95 -14.52
CA LEU A 71 1.92 7.06 -15.31
C LEU A 71 1.20 5.71 -15.32
N ALA A 72 -0.10 5.74 -15.07
CA ALA A 72 -0.99 4.61 -15.19
C ALA A 72 -1.34 4.29 -16.65
N LYS A 73 -2.06 3.19 -16.86
CA LYS A 73 -2.52 2.73 -18.19
C LYS A 73 -3.39 3.76 -18.90
N ASP A 74 -4.24 4.46 -18.18
CA ASP A 74 -5.12 5.54 -18.63
C ASP A 74 -4.39 6.88 -18.84
N ASN A 75 -3.05 6.89 -18.82
CA ASN A 75 -2.18 8.06 -18.84
C ASN A 75 -2.37 9.05 -17.67
N SER A 76 -3.09 8.66 -16.65
CA SER A 76 -3.18 9.42 -15.42
C SER A 76 -1.88 9.35 -14.63
N THR A 77 -1.47 10.48 -14.05
CA THR A 77 -0.28 10.54 -13.20
C THR A 77 -0.64 10.14 -11.77
N MET A 78 0.15 9.25 -11.18
CA MET A 78 0.10 9.03 -9.73
C MET A 78 0.83 10.18 -9.03
N LYS A 79 0.24 10.71 -7.96
CA LYS A 79 0.87 11.76 -7.14
C LYS A 79 1.98 11.18 -6.27
N ASP A 80 1.76 9.98 -5.78
CA ASP A 80 2.67 9.31 -4.87
C ASP A 80 2.53 7.78 -5.02
N PHE A 81 3.67 7.11 -5.14
CA PHE A 81 3.76 5.67 -5.19
C PHE A 81 5.00 5.22 -4.41
N ASP A 82 4.76 4.70 -3.23
CA ASP A 82 5.81 4.23 -2.33
C ASP A 82 5.82 2.72 -2.23
N LEU A 83 7.01 2.13 -2.25
CA LEU A 83 7.18 0.71 -1.99
C LEU A 83 8.39 0.42 -1.12
N THR A 84 8.38 -0.75 -0.50
CA THR A 84 9.51 -1.34 0.18
C THR A 84 9.81 -2.69 -0.46
N VAL A 85 11.05 -2.89 -0.85
CA VAL A 85 11.56 -4.18 -1.35
C VAL A 85 12.45 -4.76 -0.28
N VAL A 86 12.17 -5.99 0.14
CA VAL A 86 13.01 -6.74 1.07
C VAL A 86 13.79 -7.78 0.30
N TYR A 87 15.08 -7.78 0.49
CA TYR A 87 15.98 -8.73 -0.17
C TYR A 87 16.99 -9.32 0.81
N SER A 88 17.51 -10.47 0.46
CA SER A 88 18.62 -11.11 1.15
C SER A 88 19.71 -11.52 0.17
N ILE A 89 20.93 -11.61 0.67
CA ILE A 89 22.10 -12.03 -0.11
C ILE A 89 22.49 -13.43 0.29
N ASN A 90 22.80 -14.28 -0.71
CA ASN A 90 23.37 -15.58 -0.43
C ASN A 90 24.80 -15.40 0.13
N PRO A 91 25.10 -15.92 1.33
CA PRO A 91 26.43 -15.81 1.94
C PRO A 91 27.59 -16.17 1.02
N SER A 92 27.44 -17.17 0.15
CA SER A 92 28.47 -17.62 -0.79
C SER A 92 28.64 -16.74 -2.03
N SER A 93 27.86 -15.68 -2.17
CA SER A 93 27.92 -14.75 -3.31
C SER A 93 28.41 -13.36 -2.93
N VAL A 94 28.73 -13.16 -1.65
CA VAL A 94 29.15 -11.85 -1.12
C VAL A 94 30.43 -11.35 -1.80
N SER A 95 31.44 -12.22 -1.91
CA SER A 95 32.73 -11.89 -2.54
C SER A 95 32.56 -11.52 -4.02
N ASP A 96 31.76 -12.29 -4.76
CA ASP A 96 31.51 -12.05 -6.18
C ASP A 96 30.76 -10.73 -6.39
N LEU A 97 29.71 -10.47 -5.62
CA LEU A 97 28.93 -9.23 -5.71
C LEU A 97 29.76 -8.00 -5.31
N TYR A 98 30.65 -8.11 -4.34
CA TYR A 98 31.45 -6.98 -3.89
C TYR A 98 32.62 -6.67 -4.82
N ILE A 99 33.31 -7.72 -5.32
CA ILE A 99 34.52 -7.56 -6.13
C ILE A 99 34.18 -7.24 -7.59
N ASN A 100 33.16 -7.92 -8.16
CA ASN A 100 32.87 -7.88 -9.60
C ASN A 100 31.77 -6.88 -9.98
N LYS A 101 31.02 -6.33 -9.01
CA LYS A 101 29.99 -5.33 -9.29
C LYS A 101 30.46 -3.91 -8.97
N ASN A 102 29.79 -2.95 -9.60
CA ASN A 102 30.14 -1.54 -9.42
C ASN A 102 29.96 -1.11 -7.96
N LYS A 103 30.97 -0.41 -7.43
CA LYS A 103 30.96 0.12 -6.07
C LYS A 103 29.75 1.02 -5.80
N SER A 104 29.24 1.75 -6.79
CA SER A 104 28.06 2.62 -6.65
C SER A 104 26.76 1.87 -6.44
N PHE A 105 26.74 0.54 -6.59
CA PHE A 105 25.58 -0.29 -6.33
C PHE A 105 25.42 -0.65 -4.86
N HIS A 106 26.46 -0.42 -4.06
CA HIS A 106 26.46 -0.70 -2.64
C HIS A 106 26.20 0.58 -1.84
N PHE A 107 25.58 0.43 -0.69
CA PHE A 107 25.34 1.52 0.26
C PHE A 107 26.09 1.21 1.55
N THR A 108 26.71 2.22 2.16
CA THR A 108 27.45 2.07 3.41
C THR A 108 26.80 2.92 4.48
N ASP A 109 26.50 2.33 5.62
CA ASP A 109 25.91 2.98 6.77
C ASP A 109 26.51 2.39 8.07
N ASP A 110 26.92 3.22 9.00
CA ASP A 110 27.53 2.87 10.30
C ASP A 110 28.65 1.78 10.24
N GLY A 111 29.34 1.67 9.09
CA GLY A 111 30.39 0.68 8.88
C GLY A 111 29.95 -0.58 8.14
N ASP A 112 28.67 -0.84 8.07
CA ASP A 112 28.10 -1.93 7.31
C ASP A 112 27.98 -1.60 5.82
N ILE A 113 28.26 -2.58 4.98
CA ILE A 113 28.17 -2.45 3.53
C ILE A 113 26.97 -3.26 3.02
N TYR A 114 25.90 -2.57 2.68
CA TYR A 114 24.69 -3.15 2.10
C TYR A 114 24.90 -3.41 0.61
N LEU A 115 25.17 -4.67 0.27
CA LEU A 115 25.45 -5.06 -1.11
C LEU A 115 24.24 -4.85 -2.01
N MET A 116 24.47 -4.30 -3.20
CA MET A 116 23.49 -4.11 -4.26
C MET A 116 22.28 -3.25 -3.90
N TYR A 117 22.30 -2.54 -2.76
CA TYR A 117 21.18 -1.73 -2.25
C TYR A 117 20.69 -0.69 -3.29
N GLU A 118 21.61 0.11 -3.83
CA GLU A 118 21.27 1.14 -4.81
C GLU A 118 20.83 0.56 -6.16
N TYR A 119 21.41 -0.55 -6.55
CA TYR A 119 21.00 -1.27 -7.76
C TYR A 119 19.57 -1.80 -7.63
N ILE A 120 19.23 -2.42 -6.49
CA ILE A 120 17.88 -2.92 -6.21
C ILE A 120 16.89 -1.75 -6.15
N ARG A 121 17.27 -0.64 -5.53
CA ARG A 121 16.45 0.57 -5.48
C ARG A 121 16.10 1.11 -6.87
N GLN A 122 17.09 1.16 -7.77
CA GLN A 122 16.90 1.61 -9.15
C GLN A 122 16.06 0.62 -9.96
N THR A 123 16.33 -0.68 -9.82
CA THR A 123 15.58 -1.74 -10.50
C THR A 123 14.11 -1.76 -10.04
N ALA A 124 13.87 -1.65 -8.75
CA ALA A 124 12.52 -1.55 -8.19
C ALA A 124 11.77 -0.31 -8.70
N ARG A 125 12.45 0.84 -8.76
CA ARG A 125 11.89 2.05 -9.38
C ARG A 125 11.46 1.81 -10.82
N ASN A 126 12.33 1.22 -11.64
CA ASN A 126 12.04 0.92 -13.04
C ASN A 126 10.89 -0.08 -13.19
N ALA A 127 10.82 -1.09 -12.32
CA ALA A 127 9.74 -2.06 -12.28
C ALA A 127 8.39 -1.39 -12.00
N VAL A 128 8.34 -0.45 -11.04
CA VAL A 128 7.11 0.33 -10.75
C VAL A 128 6.65 1.10 -11.98
N TYR A 129 7.56 1.83 -12.65
CA TYR A 129 7.19 2.61 -13.84
C TYR A 129 6.68 1.72 -14.99
N LYS A 130 7.15 0.49 -15.08
CA LYS A 130 6.69 -0.48 -16.07
C LYS A 130 5.33 -1.07 -15.69
N VAL A 131 5.19 -1.59 -14.47
CA VAL A 131 3.98 -2.26 -13.99
C VAL A 131 2.82 -1.28 -13.87
N ALA A 132 3.05 -0.04 -13.43
CA ALA A 132 2.00 0.97 -13.34
C ALA A 132 1.27 1.22 -14.68
N ARG A 133 1.94 1.02 -15.82
CA ARG A 133 1.35 1.14 -17.15
C ARG A 133 0.34 0.02 -17.50
N GLU A 134 0.27 -1.02 -16.71
CA GLU A 134 -0.65 -2.14 -16.92
C GLU A 134 -1.99 -1.94 -16.21
N TYR A 135 -2.04 -1.02 -15.23
CA TYR A 135 -3.19 -0.77 -14.38
C TYR A 135 -3.76 0.64 -14.52
N GLU A 136 -5.08 0.77 -14.45
CA GLU A 136 -5.74 2.08 -14.37
C GLU A 136 -5.53 2.71 -12.99
N ALA A 137 -5.34 4.03 -12.93
CA ALA A 137 -4.98 4.74 -11.69
C ALA A 137 -5.94 4.47 -10.53
N LEU A 138 -7.25 4.42 -10.81
CA LEU A 138 -8.28 4.18 -9.79
C LEU A 138 -8.38 2.72 -9.37
N ALA A 139 -8.01 1.77 -10.25
CA ALA A 139 -8.07 0.35 -9.97
C ALA A 139 -6.82 -0.19 -9.24
N MET A 140 -5.74 0.60 -9.13
CA MET A 140 -4.49 0.15 -8.54
C MET A 140 -4.64 -0.29 -7.09
N ASN A 141 -5.43 0.43 -6.29
CA ASN A 141 -5.63 0.06 -4.88
C ASN A 141 -6.33 -1.30 -4.71
N ASP A 142 -7.28 -1.61 -5.59
CA ASP A 142 -8.00 -2.89 -5.56
C ASP A 142 -7.11 -4.04 -6.04
N ASN A 143 -6.14 -3.75 -6.90
CA ASN A 143 -5.19 -4.72 -7.47
C ASN A 143 -3.82 -4.74 -6.77
N ARG A 144 -3.71 -4.21 -5.56
CA ARG A 144 -2.44 -4.08 -4.83
C ARG A 144 -1.62 -5.36 -4.81
N VAL A 145 -2.23 -6.48 -4.46
CA VAL A 145 -1.53 -7.78 -4.36
C VAL A 145 -0.98 -8.23 -5.71
N ALA A 146 -1.73 -8.03 -6.79
CA ALA A 146 -1.27 -8.34 -8.15
C ALA A 146 -0.09 -7.43 -8.54
N ILE A 147 -0.18 -6.13 -8.27
CA ILE A 147 0.88 -5.16 -8.54
C ILE A 147 2.17 -5.52 -7.78
N GLU A 148 2.09 -5.92 -6.51
CA GLU A 148 3.25 -6.38 -5.73
C GLU A 148 3.90 -7.62 -6.35
N ALA A 149 3.09 -8.57 -6.84
CA ALA A 149 3.57 -9.77 -7.52
C ALA A 149 4.24 -9.43 -8.85
N ASP A 150 3.64 -8.57 -9.67
CA ASP A 150 4.16 -8.16 -10.97
C ASP A 150 5.46 -7.35 -10.85
N ILE A 151 5.55 -6.48 -9.84
CA ILE A 151 6.79 -5.76 -9.53
C ILE A 151 7.90 -6.74 -9.16
N ARG A 152 7.59 -7.71 -8.28
CA ARG A 152 8.56 -8.74 -7.88
C ARG A 152 9.00 -9.57 -9.07
N GLU A 153 8.09 -9.97 -9.95
CA GLU A 153 8.40 -10.71 -11.17
C GLU A 153 9.28 -9.88 -12.11
N SER A 154 8.95 -8.60 -12.31
CA SER A 154 9.74 -7.68 -13.14
C SER A 154 11.17 -7.50 -12.62
N ILE A 155 11.37 -7.41 -11.29
CA ILE A 155 12.70 -7.34 -10.68
C ILE A 155 13.46 -8.65 -10.91
N ASN A 156 12.84 -9.79 -10.62
CA ASN A 156 13.47 -11.10 -10.80
C ASN A 156 13.84 -11.37 -12.26
N LYS A 157 13.00 -10.95 -13.21
CA LYS A 157 13.30 -11.04 -14.62
C LYS A 157 14.54 -10.22 -14.98
N THR A 158 14.65 -8.99 -14.47
CA THR A 158 15.83 -8.15 -14.70
C THR A 158 17.09 -8.83 -14.15
N PHE A 159 17.03 -9.43 -12.96
CA PHE A 159 18.17 -10.18 -12.41
C PHE A 159 18.55 -11.38 -13.26
N ALA A 160 17.58 -12.12 -13.79
CA ALA A 160 17.82 -13.25 -14.67
C ALA A 160 18.46 -12.81 -16.00
N ASP A 161 17.95 -11.74 -16.60
CA ASP A 161 18.47 -11.18 -17.86
C ASP A 161 19.93 -10.70 -17.72
N GLU A 162 20.27 -10.12 -16.56
CA GLU A 162 21.63 -9.66 -16.24
C GLU A 162 22.52 -10.75 -15.61
N LYS A 163 22.01 -11.96 -15.48
CA LYS A 163 22.71 -13.10 -14.85
C LYS A 163 23.24 -12.79 -13.46
N LEU A 164 22.47 -12.00 -12.70
CA LEU A 164 22.75 -11.73 -11.31
C LEU A 164 22.30 -12.90 -10.44
N THR A 165 23.27 -13.55 -9.82
CA THR A 165 23.03 -14.66 -8.90
C THR A 165 23.32 -14.21 -7.45
N GLY A 166 22.73 -14.90 -6.48
CA GLY A 166 23.01 -14.64 -5.07
C GLY A 166 22.16 -13.55 -4.43
N ILE A 167 21.23 -12.92 -5.15
CA ILE A 167 20.26 -11.96 -4.61
C ILE A 167 18.89 -12.63 -4.63
N ASN A 168 18.18 -12.61 -3.51
CA ASN A 168 16.83 -13.12 -3.39
C ASN A 168 15.88 -12.01 -2.95
N ILE A 169 14.83 -11.74 -3.73
CA ILE A 169 13.77 -10.82 -3.34
C ILE A 169 12.76 -11.58 -2.47
N THR A 170 12.82 -11.34 -1.18
CA THR A 170 11.95 -11.98 -0.19
C THR A 170 10.54 -11.42 -0.28
N GLN A 171 10.40 -10.10 -0.34
CA GLN A 171 9.10 -9.46 -0.31
C GLN A 171 9.12 -8.12 -1.07
N VAL A 172 7.99 -7.81 -1.70
CA VAL A 172 7.68 -6.47 -2.23
C VAL A 172 6.40 -6.02 -1.57
N GLN A 173 6.42 -4.85 -0.96
CA GLN A 173 5.26 -4.24 -0.29
C GLN A 173 5.04 -2.85 -0.86
N VAL A 174 3.88 -2.62 -1.44
CA VAL A 174 3.44 -1.28 -1.82
C VAL A 174 2.87 -0.59 -0.57
N ARG A 175 3.41 0.58 -0.23
CA ARG A 175 3.01 1.33 0.97
C ARG A 175 1.95 2.38 0.66
N ALA A 176 2.13 3.14 -0.40
CA ALA A 176 1.20 4.16 -0.85
C ALA A 176 0.96 4.06 -2.35
N MET A 177 -0.27 4.26 -2.77
CA MET A 177 -0.67 4.47 -4.17
C MET A 177 -1.72 5.56 -4.18
N VAL A 178 -1.28 6.79 -4.41
CA VAL A 178 -2.15 7.97 -4.36
C VAL A 178 -2.27 8.54 -5.77
N PRO A 179 -3.44 8.48 -6.40
CA PRO A 179 -3.65 9.12 -7.70
C PRO A 179 -3.59 10.65 -7.57
N SER A 180 -3.36 11.33 -8.70
CA SER A 180 -3.34 12.79 -8.74
C SER A 180 -4.70 13.37 -8.35
N GLU A 181 -4.71 14.61 -7.92
CA GLU A 181 -5.94 15.30 -7.49
C GLU A 181 -7.00 15.38 -8.62
N ALA A 182 -6.55 15.57 -9.86
CA ALA A 182 -7.44 15.59 -11.02
C ALA A 182 -8.16 14.26 -11.22
N VAL A 183 -7.46 13.13 -11.00
CA VAL A 183 -8.02 11.78 -11.08
C VAL A 183 -9.03 11.55 -9.97
N LYS A 184 -8.74 11.99 -8.74
CA LYS A 184 -9.68 11.90 -7.61
C LYS A 184 -10.95 12.70 -7.87
N GLN A 185 -10.83 13.94 -8.32
CA GLN A 185 -11.99 14.77 -8.65
C GLN A 185 -12.86 14.15 -9.73
N SER A 186 -12.25 13.56 -10.77
CA SER A 186 -12.99 12.84 -11.81
C SER A 186 -13.70 11.61 -11.27
N ALA A 187 -13.05 10.86 -10.38
CA ALA A 187 -13.63 9.71 -9.70
C ALA A 187 -14.82 10.12 -8.81
N ASP A 188 -14.66 11.17 -8.03
CA ASP A 188 -15.71 11.70 -7.16
C ASP A 188 -16.93 12.18 -7.99
N ALA A 189 -16.68 12.83 -9.12
CA ALA A 189 -17.74 13.25 -10.03
C ALA A 189 -18.49 12.03 -10.62
N LEU A 190 -17.77 10.99 -11.02
CA LEU A 190 -18.37 9.75 -11.51
C LEU A 190 -19.22 9.05 -10.45
N VAL A 191 -18.69 8.97 -9.21
CA VAL A 191 -19.42 8.37 -8.08
C VAL A 191 -20.69 9.16 -7.78
N ARG A 192 -20.64 10.49 -7.79
CA ARG A 192 -21.82 11.34 -7.61
C ARG A 192 -22.86 11.10 -8.70
N ALA A 193 -22.45 11.12 -9.97
CA ALA A 193 -23.34 10.85 -11.09
C ALA A 193 -24.02 9.48 -10.99
N LYS A 194 -23.27 8.45 -10.61
CA LYS A 194 -23.79 7.09 -10.42
C LYS A 194 -24.78 6.99 -9.24
N ASN A 195 -24.50 7.73 -8.17
CA ASN A 195 -25.42 7.79 -7.03
C ASN A 195 -26.71 8.53 -7.37
N GLU A 196 -26.62 9.64 -8.14
CA GLU A 196 -27.79 10.36 -8.65
C GLU A 196 -28.64 9.47 -9.58
N GLU A 197 -28.01 8.73 -10.48
CA GLU A 197 -28.71 7.76 -11.34
C GLU A 197 -29.47 6.73 -10.52
N LYS A 198 -28.80 6.10 -9.53
CA LYS A 198 -29.47 5.14 -8.63
C LYS A 198 -30.63 5.77 -7.86
N THR A 199 -30.46 7.01 -7.39
CA THR A 199 -31.54 7.72 -6.66
C THR A 199 -32.74 7.90 -7.59
N LYS A 200 -32.52 8.34 -8.84
CA LYS A 200 -33.60 8.48 -9.83
C LYS A 200 -34.26 7.16 -10.18
N GLU A 201 -33.49 6.08 -10.30
CA GLU A 201 -34.07 4.74 -10.51
C GLU A 201 -35.00 4.34 -9.35
N VAL A 202 -34.56 4.58 -8.09
CA VAL A 202 -35.38 4.30 -6.91
C VAL A 202 -36.64 5.18 -6.89
N GLU A 203 -36.52 6.47 -7.21
CA GLU A 203 -37.66 7.38 -7.32
C GLU A 203 -38.68 6.89 -8.37
N VAL A 204 -38.22 6.46 -9.53
CA VAL A 204 -39.09 5.87 -10.58
C VAL A 204 -39.78 4.61 -10.06
N GLN A 205 -39.08 3.74 -9.35
CA GLN A 205 -39.68 2.53 -8.76
C GLN A 205 -40.72 2.88 -7.69
N ILE A 206 -40.47 3.87 -6.85
CA ILE A 206 -41.43 4.37 -5.84
C ILE A 206 -42.64 4.92 -6.57
N ALA A 207 -42.49 5.77 -7.59
CA ALA A 207 -43.58 6.36 -8.34
C ALA A 207 -44.43 5.28 -9.06
N LYS A 208 -43.80 4.24 -9.62
CA LYS A 208 -44.52 3.09 -10.20
C LYS A 208 -45.35 2.35 -9.17
N LYS A 209 -44.77 2.00 -8.01
CA LYS A 209 -45.49 1.34 -6.90
C LYS A 209 -46.64 2.17 -6.37
N GLU A 210 -46.42 3.50 -6.26
CA GLU A 210 -47.47 4.41 -5.82
C GLU A 210 -48.60 4.50 -6.84
N ALA A 211 -48.30 4.54 -8.14
CA ALA A 211 -49.32 4.50 -9.21
C ALA A 211 -50.13 3.19 -9.17
N GLU A 212 -49.48 2.04 -9.00
CA GLU A 212 -50.12 0.75 -8.81
C GLU A 212 -51.01 0.71 -7.60
N ARG A 213 -50.54 1.28 -6.46
CA ARG A 213 -51.31 1.41 -5.22
C ARG A 213 -52.55 2.24 -5.45
N ILE A 214 -52.44 3.39 -6.10
CA ILE A 214 -53.55 4.28 -6.40
C ILE A 214 -54.56 3.59 -7.34
N ALA A 215 -54.07 2.88 -8.38
CA ALA A 215 -54.90 2.13 -9.27
C ALA A 215 -55.69 1.03 -8.54
N ALA A 216 -55.04 0.28 -7.65
CA ALA A 216 -55.70 -0.76 -6.84
C ALA A 216 -56.74 -0.17 -5.89
N LEU A 217 -56.47 1.00 -5.29
CA LEU A 217 -57.42 1.71 -4.45
C LEU A 217 -58.66 2.19 -5.27
N ASN A 218 -58.44 2.77 -6.44
CA ASN A 218 -59.50 3.27 -7.30
C ASN A 218 -60.37 2.14 -7.87
N ALA A 219 -59.81 0.94 -8.04
CA ALA A 219 -60.58 -0.24 -8.45
C ALA A 219 -61.52 -0.75 -7.34
N ASN A 220 -61.25 -0.37 -6.08
CA ASN A 220 -62.06 -0.81 -4.96
C ASN A 220 -62.67 0.41 -4.21
N LYS A 221 -63.86 0.84 -4.67
CA LYS A 221 -64.57 1.98 -4.05
C LYS A 221 -64.77 1.86 -2.53
N GLY A 222 -65.02 0.66 -2.02
CA GLY A 222 -65.18 0.43 -0.58
C GLY A 222 -63.87 0.71 0.21
N ALA A 223 -62.73 0.53 -0.38
CA ALA A 223 -61.45 0.87 0.26
C ALA A 223 -61.26 2.40 0.38
N ILE A 224 -61.69 3.18 -0.62
CA ILE A 224 -61.63 4.63 -0.62
C ILE A 224 -62.55 5.19 0.46
N ASP A 225 -63.82 4.67 0.52
CA ASP A 225 -64.78 5.08 1.53
C ASP A 225 -64.30 4.76 2.96
N TYR A 226 -63.67 3.58 3.15
CA TYR A 226 -63.07 3.21 4.44
C TYR A 226 -61.89 4.11 4.81
N MET A 227 -61.00 4.41 3.89
CA MET A 227 -59.87 5.33 4.15
C MET A 227 -60.35 6.76 4.46
N SER A 228 -61.37 7.25 3.76
CA SER A 228 -61.99 8.54 4.02
C SER A 228 -62.62 8.58 5.39
N ALA A 229 -63.31 7.53 5.80
CA ALA A 229 -63.89 7.39 7.13
C ALA A 229 -62.82 7.36 8.21
N GLN A 230 -61.71 6.63 8.00
CA GLN A 230 -60.58 6.57 8.90
C GLN A 230 -59.83 7.91 9.02
N ALA A 231 -59.63 8.65 7.94
CA ALA A 231 -59.06 9.98 7.94
C ALA A 231 -59.91 10.96 8.75
N ASN A 232 -61.24 10.90 8.53
CA ASN A 232 -62.22 11.70 9.26
C ASN A 232 -62.23 11.40 10.78
N MET A 233 -62.07 10.11 11.14
CA MET A 233 -61.95 9.73 12.58
C MET A 233 -60.66 10.30 13.19
N LYS A 234 -59.53 10.22 12.51
CA LYS A 234 -58.26 10.79 12.99
C LYS A 234 -58.31 12.32 13.14
N ILE A 235 -58.99 13.00 12.22
CA ILE A 235 -59.25 14.45 12.35
C ILE A 235 -60.11 14.73 13.57
N ALA A 236 -61.19 13.99 13.78
CA ALA A 236 -62.06 14.13 14.91
C ALA A 236 -61.35 13.89 16.25
N GLU A 237 -60.49 12.86 16.33
CA GLU A 237 -59.65 12.58 17.48
C GLU A 237 -58.63 13.70 17.75
N ALA A 238 -58.00 14.25 16.71
CA ALA A 238 -57.03 15.34 16.83
C ALA A 238 -57.72 16.65 17.32
N VAL A 239 -58.93 16.91 16.89
CA VAL A 239 -59.76 18.03 17.37
C VAL A 239 -60.19 17.83 18.83
N ALA A 240 -60.67 16.63 19.15
CA ALA A 240 -61.03 16.27 20.52
C ALA A 240 -59.85 16.36 21.50
N ALA A 241 -58.65 16.06 21.03
CA ALA A 241 -57.41 16.17 21.80
C ALA A 241 -56.86 17.63 21.88
N GLY A 242 -57.53 18.62 21.31
CA GLY A 242 -57.11 20.03 21.31
C GLY A 242 -55.85 20.32 20.53
N LYS A 243 -55.41 19.39 19.65
CA LYS A 243 -54.15 19.50 18.86
C LYS A 243 -54.31 20.32 17.59
N VAL A 244 -55.53 20.67 17.20
CA VAL A 244 -55.83 21.38 15.94
C VAL A 244 -56.67 22.59 16.24
N GLN A 245 -56.20 23.80 15.90
CA GLN A 245 -56.90 25.07 16.12
C GLN A 245 -57.76 25.49 14.92
N THR A 246 -57.45 25.03 13.72
CA THR A 246 -58.21 25.40 12.52
C THR A 246 -58.33 24.20 11.60
N ILE A 247 -59.50 23.87 11.14
CA ILE A 247 -59.75 22.79 10.20
C ILE A 247 -60.41 23.37 8.95
N ILE A 248 -59.82 23.16 7.78
CA ILE A 248 -60.44 23.43 6.49
C ILE A 248 -61.02 22.11 5.99
N LEU A 249 -62.31 22.00 6.00
CA LEU A 249 -62.98 20.77 5.53
C LEU A 249 -63.32 20.86 4.05
N PRO A 250 -63.22 19.74 3.31
CA PRO A 250 -63.74 19.65 1.93
C PRO A 250 -65.26 19.86 1.94
N TYR A 251 -65.78 20.35 0.84
CA TYR A 251 -67.20 20.63 0.66
C TYR A 251 -68.12 19.42 0.85
N ASP A 252 -67.60 18.23 0.66
CA ASP A 252 -68.32 16.96 0.79
C ASP A 252 -68.10 16.23 2.14
N PHE A 253 -67.55 16.93 3.13
CA PHE A 253 -67.32 16.34 4.45
C PHE A 253 -68.65 16.00 5.16
N LYS A 254 -68.85 14.70 5.41
CA LYS A 254 -70.07 14.17 6.07
C LYS A 254 -69.89 13.82 7.56
N GLY A 255 -68.87 14.33 8.19
CA GLY A 255 -68.58 14.09 9.60
C GLY A 255 -69.20 15.11 10.50
N ILE A 256 -69.52 14.76 11.80
CA ILE A 256 -69.95 15.68 12.85
C ILE A 256 -68.76 16.06 13.66
N ILE A 257 -68.39 17.34 13.67
CA ILE A 257 -67.29 17.85 14.50
C ILE A 257 -67.96 18.51 15.73
N ASN A 258 -67.76 17.89 16.87
CA ASN A 258 -68.16 18.50 18.14
C ASN A 258 -66.96 19.25 18.74
N ALA A 259 -66.82 20.53 18.47
CA ALA A 259 -65.87 21.41 19.12
C ALA A 259 -66.37 21.73 20.53
N GLY A 260 -66.11 20.86 21.49
CA GLY A 260 -66.39 21.11 22.89
C GLY A 260 -65.66 22.37 23.36
N LYS A 261 -66.41 23.19 24.17
CA LYS A 261 -65.87 24.36 24.89
C LYS A 261 -64.81 23.96 25.89
#